data_83dfff20804099f236f511d4dcc226e7
#
_entry.id   83dfff20804099f236f511d4dcc226e7
#
_cell.length_a   1.000
_cell.length_b   1.000
_cell.length_c   1.000
_cell.angle_alpha   90.00
_cell.angle_beta   90.00
_cell.angle_gamma   90.00
#
_symmetry.space_group_name_H-M   'P 1'
#
loop_
_entity.id
_entity.type
_entity.pdbx_description
1 polymer ?
#
loop_
_entity_poly.entity_id
_entity_poly.type
_entity_poly.pdbx_seq_one_letter_code
_entity_poly.pdbx_strand_id
1 'polypeptide(L)'
;AWKDVSQVNDFSTLVMRGDRIGLVGPNGVGKSTLLKLLLGKLQPQSGNIRTGTKLEVAYFDQSRDVLEEDKSIADNVTDGKDHVVVNGQSRHVIGYLGDFLFPPERARTPVKALSGGERNRVMLAKLFLKPCNLLVMDEPTNDLDIETLELLEERLIDFDGTLLLVSHDRAFIDNVVTQLWVFDGSGHIDEHVGGYSDWHERTGGHKKAQKAEAPGQKSADKKPEAQP
;
A
#
# COMPACT_ATOMS: atom_id res chain seq x y z
N ALA A 1 16.95 -17.83 -10.25
CA ALA A 1 16.48 -17.76 -11.64
C ALA A 1 14.97 -17.58 -11.62
N TRP A 2 14.50 -16.38 -11.85
CA TRP A 2 13.10 -16.10 -12.10
C TRP A 2 12.83 -16.56 -13.53
N LYS A 3 11.90 -17.50 -13.71
CA LYS A 3 11.47 -17.99 -15.00
C LYS A 3 10.95 -16.83 -15.86
N ASP A 4 11.14 -16.91 -17.18
CA ASP A 4 10.76 -15.98 -18.24
C ASP A 4 9.22 -15.71 -18.33
N VAL A 5 8.62 -15.26 -17.24
CA VAL A 5 7.24 -14.76 -17.23
C VAL A 5 7.29 -13.25 -17.12
N SER A 6 6.97 -12.57 -18.21
CA SER A 6 6.78 -11.12 -18.20
C SER A 6 5.62 -10.80 -17.25
N GLN A 7 5.89 -9.99 -16.24
CA GLN A 7 4.90 -9.61 -15.23
C GLN A 7 4.06 -8.40 -15.65
N VAL A 8 4.56 -7.63 -16.61
CA VAL A 8 3.88 -6.45 -17.18
C VAL A 8 4.18 -6.41 -18.67
N ASN A 9 3.14 -6.46 -19.51
CA ASN A 9 3.24 -6.44 -20.97
C ASN A 9 2.47 -5.25 -21.52
N ASP A 10 3.12 -4.46 -22.38
CA ASP A 10 2.54 -3.36 -23.17
C ASP A 10 1.63 -2.41 -22.37
N PHE A 11 2.06 -2.11 -21.14
CA PHE A 11 1.33 -1.17 -20.29
C PHE A 11 1.85 0.24 -20.53
N SER A 12 0.96 1.12 -20.99
CA SER A 12 1.23 2.54 -21.22
C SER A 12 0.21 3.37 -20.48
N THR A 13 0.67 4.20 -19.57
CA THR A 13 -0.18 5.04 -18.72
C THR A 13 0.46 6.37 -18.41
N LEU A 14 -0.33 7.31 -17.95
CA LEU A 14 0.10 8.62 -17.45
C LEU A 14 -0.44 8.84 -16.05
N VAL A 15 0.46 8.95 -15.07
CA VAL A 15 0.11 9.32 -13.70
C VAL A 15 0.25 10.83 -13.55
N MET A 16 -0.82 11.49 -13.17
CA MET A 16 -0.87 12.93 -12.95
C MET A 16 -0.80 13.26 -11.46
N ARG A 17 -0.53 14.53 -11.15
CA ARG A 17 -0.58 15.00 -9.76
C ARG A 17 -2.00 14.91 -9.22
N GLY A 18 -2.12 14.37 -8.01
CA GLY A 18 -3.40 14.18 -7.34
C GLY A 18 -4.12 12.89 -7.71
N ASP A 19 -3.59 12.08 -8.65
CA ASP A 19 -4.15 10.77 -8.93
C ASP A 19 -4.07 9.86 -7.70
N ARG A 20 -5.14 9.09 -7.49
CA ARG A 20 -5.27 8.12 -6.42
C ARG A 20 -5.55 6.76 -7.03
N ILE A 21 -4.50 5.96 -7.17
CA ILE A 21 -4.53 4.73 -7.96
C ILE A 21 -4.37 3.52 -7.06
N GLY A 22 -5.35 2.64 -7.08
CA GLY A 22 -5.29 1.32 -6.45
C GLY A 22 -4.78 0.25 -7.41
N LEU A 23 -3.80 -0.53 -7.01
CA LEU A 23 -3.30 -1.68 -7.77
C LEU A 23 -3.92 -2.94 -7.19
N VAL A 24 -4.75 -3.63 -7.98
CA VAL A 24 -5.48 -4.81 -7.54
C VAL A 24 -5.20 -6.02 -8.43
N GLY A 25 -5.25 -7.21 -7.86
CA GLY A 25 -5.01 -8.47 -8.57
C GLY A 25 -4.41 -9.54 -7.66
N PRO A 26 -4.29 -10.79 -8.13
CA PRO A 26 -3.74 -11.89 -7.36
C PRO A 26 -2.33 -11.63 -6.82
N ASN A 27 -1.90 -12.42 -5.81
CA ASN A 27 -0.54 -12.32 -5.30
C ASN A 27 0.48 -12.79 -6.34
N GLY A 28 1.62 -12.10 -6.42
CA GLY A 28 2.71 -12.47 -7.33
C GLY A 28 2.54 -12.03 -8.79
N VAL A 29 1.45 -11.34 -9.16
CA VAL A 29 1.19 -10.90 -10.55
C VAL A 29 2.05 -9.74 -11.02
N GLY A 30 2.83 -9.11 -10.13
CA GLY A 30 3.73 -8.02 -10.53
C GLY A 30 3.37 -6.64 -9.99
N LYS A 31 2.39 -6.49 -9.07
CA LYS A 31 2.03 -5.20 -8.47
C LYS A 31 3.24 -4.47 -7.87
N SER A 32 3.93 -5.11 -6.94
CA SER A 32 5.15 -4.53 -6.32
C SER A 32 6.32 -4.38 -7.31
N THR A 33 6.35 -5.20 -8.38
CA THR A 33 7.34 -5.05 -9.46
C THR A 33 7.07 -3.77 -10.25
N LEU A 34 5.80 -3.50 -10.61
CA LEU A 34 5.41 -2.26 -11.28
C LEU A 34 5.75 -1.04 -10.42
N LEU A 35 5.44 -1.07 -9.12
CA LEU A 35 5.82 0.01 -8.20
C LEU A 35 7.34 0.25 -8.20
N LYS A 36 8.15 -0.80 -8.16
CA LYS A 36 9.63 -0.69 -8.22
C LYS A 36 10.12 -0.11 -9.54
N LEU A 37 9.48 -0.45 -10.66
CA LEU A 37 9.76 0.14 -11.97
C LEU A 37 9.44 1.63 -11.99
N LEU A 38 8.24 2.03 -11.55
CA LEU A 38 7.80 3.42 -11.48
C LEU A 38 8.70 4.28 -10.57
N LEU A 39 9.20 3.69 -9.49
CA LEU A 39 10.14 4.34 -8.56
C LEU A 39 11.60 4.33 -9.02
N GLY A 40 11.89 3.79 -10.22
CA GLY A 40 13.26 3.68 -10.74
C GLY A 40 14.16 2.70 -9.98
N LYS A 41 13.59 1.87 -9.09
CA LYS A 41 14.33 0.82 -8.36
C LYS A 41 14.63 -0.41 -9.23
N LEU A 42 13.91 -0.57 -10.32
CA LEU A 42 14.14 -1.56 -11.37
C LEU A 42 14.13 -0.85 -12.72
N GLN A 43 14.87 -1.43 -13.69
CA GLN A 43 14.84 -0.97 -15.07
C GLN A 43 13.88 -1.85 -15.88
N PRO A 44 13.03 -1.25 -16.77
CA PRO A 44 12.20 -2.03 -17.66
C PRO A 44 13.06 -2.77 -18.70
N GLN A 45 12.65 -3.97 -19.09
CA GLN A 45 13.32 -4.75 -20.14
C GLN A 45 13.12 -4.12 -21.53
N SER A 46 11.97 -3.47 -21.74
CA SER A 46 11.61 -2.73 -22.94
C SER A 46 10.73 -1.54 -22.56
N GLY A 47 10.64 -0.55 -23.45
CA GLY A 47 9.91 0.68 -23.17
C GLY A 47 10.73 1.69 -22.35
N ASN A 48 10.06 2.75 -21.90
CA ASN A 48 10.68 3.81 -21.11
C ASN A 48 9.73 4.34 -20.03
N ILE A 49 10.31 4.79 -18.94
CA ILE A 49 9.60 5.46 -17.85
C ILE A 49 10.14 6.89 -17.76
N ARG A 50 9.25 7.87 -17.82
CA ARG A 50 9.60 9.28 -17.63
C ARG A 50 9.02 9.75 -16.31
N THR A 51 9.87 10.21 -15.41
CA THR A 51 9.45 10.80 -14.15
C THR A 51 9.40 12.33 -14.26
N GLY A 52 8.41 12.92 -13.60
CA GLY A 52 8.28 14.37 -13.51
C GLY A 52 9.43 15.01 -12.72
N THR A 53 9.54 16.31 -12.83
CA THR A 53 10.52 17.10 -12.05
C THR A 53 10.01 17.32 -10.62
N LYS A 54 10.95 17.42 -9.64
CA LYS A 54 10.65 17.66 -8.22
C LYS A 54 9.76 16.58 -7.59
N LEU A 55 9.97 15.33 -7.98
CA LEU A 55 9.26 14.20 -7.37
C LEU A 55 9.90 13.89 -6.01
N GLU A 56 9.09 14.03 -4.96
CA GLU A 56 9.42 13.66 -3.59
C GLU A 56 8.58 12.44 -3.21
N VAL A 57 9.24 11.28 -3.10
CA VAL A 57 8.57 10.00 -2.91
C VAL A 57 8.68 9.57 -1.44
N ALA A 58 7.55 9.30 -0.81
CA ALA A 58 7.49 8.50 0.41
C ALA A 58 6.99 7.09 0.07
N TYR A 59 7.73 6.09 0.50
CA TYR A 59 7.35 4.68 0.35
C TYR A 59 7.12 4.08 1.73
N PHE A 60 5.90 3.63 1.96
CA PHE A 60 5.54 2.91 3.18
C PHE A 60 5.70 1.40 2.96
N ASP A 61 6.63 0.84 3.70
CA ASP A 61 6.86 -0.61 3.78
C ASP A 61 6.99 -0.95 5.26
N GLN A 62 6.02 -1.65 5.81
CA GLN A 62 5.99 -2.01 7.23
C GLN A 62 7.27 -2.71 7.72
N SER A 63 8.02 -3.34 6.80
CA SER A 63 9.25 -4.06 7.12
C SER A 63 10.49 -3.17 7.25
N ARG A 64 10.43 -1.90 6.86
CA ARG A 64 11.63 -1.03 6.72
C ARG A 64 11.70 0.16 7.66
N ASP A 65 10.60 0.66 8.17
CA ASP A 65 10.63 1.75 9.15
C ASP A 65 10.86 1.18 10.55
N VAL A 66 12.14 1.10 10.95
CA VAL A 66 12.53 0.61 12.27
C VAL A 66 12.36 1.75 13.27
N LEU A 67 11.53 1.50 14.28
CA LEU A 67 11.42 2.36 15.44
C LEU A 67 12.54 2.05 16.45
N GLU A 68 13.10 3.08 17.04
CA GLU A 68 14.11 2.94 18.10
C GLU A 68 13.41 2.64 19.42
N GLU A 69 13.56 1.41 19.89
CA GLU A 69 12.83 0.84 21.02
C GLU A 69 12.97 1.62 22.32
N ASP A 70 14.15 2.16 22.60
CA ASP A 70 14.47 2.88 23.85
C ASP A 70 14.14 4.37 23.79
N LYS A 71 13.91 4.92 22.60
CA LYS A 71 13.48 6.30 22.43
C LYS A 71 11.99 6.47 22.69
N SER A 72 11.60 7.67 23.11
CA SER A 72 10.18 8.02 23.25
C SER A 72 9.46 8.08 21.89
N ILE A 73 8.12 8.07 21.93
CA ILE A 73 7.28 8.29 20.74
C ILE A 73 7.68 9.59 20.05
N ALA A 74 7.76 10.69 20.83
CA ALA A 74 8.11 12.00 20.31
C ALA A 74 9.50 12.01 19.64
N ASP A 75 10.51 11.42 20.28
CA ASP A 75 11.87 11.36 19.74
C ASP A 75 11.95 10.51 18.46
N ASN A 76 11.18 9.42 18.37
CA ASN A 76 11.10 8.61 17.16
C ASN A 76 10.51 9.37 15.97
N VAL A 77 9.57 10.28 16.23
CA VAL A 77 8.88 11.05 15.19
C VAL A 77 9.67 12.27 14.77
N THR A 78 10.38 12.94 15.70
CA THR A 78 10.99 14.27 15.48
C THR A 78 12.52 14.28 15.54
N ASP A 79 13.15 13.14 15.77
CA ASP A 79 14.60 13.05 16.05
C ASP A 79 15.03 13.97 17.21
N GLY A 80 14.19 14.05 18.27
CA GLY A 80 14.46 14.81 19.49
C GLY A 80 14.13 16.31 19.45
N LYS A 81 13.38 16.77 18.45
CA LYS A 81 12.89 18.15 18.38
C LYS A 81 11.51 18.28 19.01
N ASP A 82 11.22 19.42 19.64
CA ASP A 82 9.90 19.69 20.21
C ASP A 82 8.86 20.09 19.17
N HIS A 83 9.28 20.47 17.98
CA HIS A 83 8.40 20.96 16.91
C HIS A 83 8.61 20.22 15.60
N VAL A 84 7.53 20.03 14.88
CA VAL A 84 7.46 19.47 13.54
C VAL A 84 6.92 20.49 12.54
N VAL A 85 7.25 20.34 11.28
CA VAL A 85 6.66 21.16 10.21
C VAL A 85 5.66 20.31 9.45
N VAL A 86 4.39 20.70 9.49
CA VAL A 86 3.30 20.06 8.77
C VAL A 86 2.69 21.09 7.83
N ASN A 87 2.65 20.80 6.54
CA ASN A 87 2.12 21.74 5.52
C ASN A 87 2.70 23.16 5.63
N GLY A 88 3.99 23.26 5.91
CA GLY A 88 4.70 24.55 6.06
C GLY A 88 4.47 25.27 7.39
N GLN A 89 3.67 24.73 8.30
CA GLN A 89 3.40 25.30 9.62
C GLN A 89 4.15 24.54 10.72
N SER A 90 4.77 25.28 11.64
CA SER A 90 5.41 24.71 12.81
C SER A 90 4.36 24.36 13.86
N ARG A 91 4.35 23.10 14.32
CA ARG A 91 3.44 22.59 15.38
C ARG A 91 4.28 21.90 16.45
N HIS A 92 3.84 21.99 17.70
CA HIS A 92 4.45 21.22 18.78
C HIS A 92 4.16 19.72 18.58
N VAL A 93 5.18 18.86 18.82
CA VAL A 93 5.10 17.42 18.57
C VAL A 93 3.94 16.74 19.31
N ILE A 94 3.66 17.14 20.56
CA ILE A 94 2.54 16.59 21.34
C ILE A 94 1.20 16.84 20.65
N GLY A 95 0.97 18.05 20.11
CA GLY A 95 -0.24 18.37 19.36
C GLY A 95 -0.32 17.56 18.04
N TYR A 96 0.81 17.34 17.38
CA TYR A 96 0.88 16.50 16.19
C TYR A 96 0.58 15.02 16.50
N LEU A 97 1.14 14.48 17.60
CA LEU A 97 0.88 13.11 18.02
C LEU A 97 -0.58 12.89 18.45
N GLY A 98 -1.27 13.92 18.90
CA GLY A 98 -2.72 13.89 19.15
C GLY A 98 -3.51 13.54 17.90
N ASP A 99 -3.09 13.99 16.73
CA ASP A 99 -3.70 13.63 15.43
C ASP A 99 -3.53 12.13 15.09
N PHE A 100 -2.65 11.41 15.80
CA PHE A 100 -2.42 9.96 15.69
C PHE A 100 -2.88 9.22 16.95
N LEU A 101 -3.86 9.78 17.66
CA LEU A 101 -4.53 9.16 18.80
C LEU A 101 -3.60 8.91 20.02
N PHE A 102 -2.54 9.71 20.16
CA PHE A 102 -1.70 9.68 21.33
C PHE A 102 -2.07 10.82 22.29
N PRO A 103 -2.52 10.51 23.50
CA PRO A 103 -2.71 11.53 24.52
C PRO A 103 -1.34 12.11 24.96
N PRO A 104 -1.29 13.37 25.44
CA PRO A 104 -0.05 14.06 25.79
C PRO A 104 0.89 13.28 26.70
N GLU A 105 0.34 12.53 27.64
CA GLU A 105 1.09 11.74 28.62
C GLU A 105 1.88 10.59 27.98
N ARG A 106 1.39 10.11 26.84
CA ARG A 106 2.01 9.01 26.10
C ARG A 106 3.20 9.46 25.24
N ALA A 107 3.31 10.74 24.89
CA ALA A 107 4.33 11.24 23.98
C ALA A 107 5.76 10.91 24.42
N ARG A 108 6.00 10.81 25.73
CA ARG A 108 7.32 10.47 26.32
C ARG A 108 7.50 8.99 26.63
N THR A 109 6.53 8.15 26.31
CA THR A 109 6.61 6.69 26.52
C THR A 109 7.64 6.09 25.56
N PRO A 110 8.57 5.23 26.01
CA PRO A 110 9.46 4.49 25.14
C PRO A 110 8.69 3.54 24.21
N VAL A 111 9.13 3.43 22.96
CA VAL A 111 8.45 2.61 21.93
C VAL A 111 8.35 1.14 22.32
N LYS A 112 9.32 0.60 23.07
CA LYS A 112 9.28 -0.78 23.57
C LYS A 112 8.07 -1.10 24.45
N ALA A 113 7.43 -0.09 25.05
CA ALA A 113 6.26 -0.25 25.90
C ALA A 113 4.93 -0.13 25.14
N LEU A 114 4.97 0.01 23.82
CA LEU A 114 3.80 0.18 22.97
C LEU A 114 3.24 -1.17 22.49
N SER A 115 1.93 -1.22 22.34
CA SER A 115 1.24 -2.28 21.59
C SER A 115 1.58 -2.24 20.11
N GLY A 116 1.25 -3.30 19.36
CA GLY A 116 1.44 -3.34 17.89
C GLY A 116 0.71 -2.22 17.19
N GLY A 117 -0.57 -1.97 17.52
CA GLY A 117 -1.35 -0.87 16.94
C GLY A 117 -0.76 0.51 17.24
N GLU A 118 -0.31 0.76 18.49
CA GLU A 118 0.38 2.01 18.84
C GLU A 118 1.68 2.19 18.03
N ARG A 119 2.46 1.12 17.83
CA ARG A 119 3.67 1.17 17.00
C ARG A 119 3.35 1.54 15.55
N ASN A 120 2.28 0.96 14.99
CA ASN A 120 1.81 1.30 13.65
C ASN A 120 1.43 2.78 13.56
N ARG A 121 0.73 3.33 14.56
CA ARG A 121 0.40 4.77 14.60
C ARG A 121 1.64 5.66 14.68
N VAL A 122 2.70 5.25 15.40
CA VAL A 122 3.98 5.98 15.41
C VAL A 122 4.64 5.96 14.02
N MET A 123 4.62 4.81 13.35
CA MET A 123 5.15 4.70 11.98
C MET A 123 4.39 5.59 11.00
N LEU A 124 3.05 5.64 11.10
CA LEU A 124 2.24 6.55 10.30
C LEU A 124 2.55 8.01 10.61
N ALA A 125 2.66 8.40 11.89
CA ALA A 125 3.04 9.75 12.27
C ALA A 125 4.40 10.14 11.67
N LYS A 126 5.37 9.24 11.69
CA LYS A 126 6.69 9.45 11.08
C LYS A 126 6.63 9.56 9.54
N LEU A 127 5.78 8.76 8.91
CA LEU A 127 5.57 8.78 7.47
C LEU A 127 4.99 10.12 6.99
N PHE A 128 3.91 10.58 7.62
CA PHE A 128 3.21 11.81 7.22
C PHE A 128 3.96 13.11 7.57
N LEU A 129 5.08 13.02 8.30
CA LEU A 129 6.02 14.13 8.44
C LEU A 129 7.01 14.26 7.30
N LYS A 130 7.25 13.19 6.55
CA LYS A 130 8.17 13.24 5.41
C LYS A 130 7.54 14.08 4.31
N PRO A 131 8.19 15.16 3.84
CA PRO A 131 7.69 15.90 2.71
C PRO A 131 7.63 14.95 1.50
N CYS A 132 6.45 14.80 0.92
CA CYS A 132 6.26 13.99 -0.27
C CYS A 132 5.11 14.52 -1.13
N ASN A 133 5.21 14.31 -2.43
CA ASN A 133 4.14 14.57 -3.39
C ASN A 133 3.72 13.32 -4.16
N LEU A 134 4.41 12.20 -3.90
CA LEU A 134 4.03 10.85 -4.30
C LEU A 134 4.16 9.92 -3.09
N LEU A 135 3.04 9.41 -2.63
CA LEU A 135 2.97 8.40 -1.57
C LEU A 135 2.71 7.03 -2.19
N VAL A 136 3.55 6.08 -1.87
CA VAL A 136 3.42 4.69 -2.31
C VAL A 136 3.25 3.81 -1.10
N MET A 137 2.18 3.03 -1.08
CA MET A 137 1.85 2.12 0.01
C MET A 137 1.64 0.71 -0.53
N ASP A 138 2.38 -0.25 0.01
CA ASP A 138 2.30 -1.66 -0.37
C ASP A 138 1.76 -2.45 0.81
N GLU A 139 0.49 -2.87 0.74
CA GLU A 139 -0.28 -3.58 1.75
C GLU A 139 -0.29 -2.88 3.13
N PRO A 140 -0.65 -1.59 3.21
CA PRO A 140 -0.56 -0.84 4.47
C PRO A 140 -1.57 -1.28 5.51
N THR A 141 -2.63 -2.00 5.12
CA THR A 141 -3.73 -2.43 5.99
C THR A 141 -3.43 -3.71 6.77
N ASN A 142 -2.36 -4.43 6.41
CA ASN A 142 -1.96 -5.62 7.12
C ASN A 142 -1.59 -5.27 8.57
N ASP A 143 -2.07 -6.07 9.51
CA ASP A 143 -1.79 -5.93 10.95
C ASP A 143 -2.24 -4.60 11.59
N LEU A 144 -3.11 -3.81 10.94
CA LEU A 144 -3.73 -2.64 11.54
C LEU A 144 -4.99 -3.02 12.33
N ASP A 145 -5.15 -2.40 13.51
CA ASP A 145 -6.43 -2.38 14.20
C ASP A 145 -7.40 -1.40 13.52
N ILE A 146 -8.68 -1.51 13.85
CA ILE A 146 -9.75 -0.71 13.22
C ILE A 146 -9.49 0.79 13.40
N GLU A 147 -9.09 1.22 14.59
CA GLU A 147 -8.83 2.64 14.88
C GLU A 147 -7.67 3.19 14.04
N THR A 148 -6.62 2.40 13.87
CA THR A 148 -5.46 2.77 13.04
C THR A 148 -5.81 2.77 11.55
N LEU A 149 -6.70 1.88 11.11
CA LEU A 149 -7.18 1.83 9.73
C LEU A 149 -8.00 3.07 9.39
N GLU A 150 -8.97 3.43 10.25
CA GLU A 150 -9.79 4.64 10.09
C GLU A 150 -8.92 5.91 10.07
N LEU A 151 -7.94 5.99 10.96
CA LEU A 151 -6.97 7.08 10.98
C LEU A 151 -6.17 7.15 9.67
N LEU A 152 -5.73 6.02 9.14
CA LEU A 152 -4.99 5.97 7.88
C LEU A 152 -5.87 6.44 6.71
N GLU A 153 -7.13 6.01 6.64
CA GLU A 153 -8.09 6.47 5.63
C GLU A 153 -8.24 7.99 5.68
N GLU A 154 -8.49 8.57 6.86
CA GLU A 154 -8.62 10.00 7.06
C GLU A 154 -7.37 10.76 6.57
N ARG A 155 -6.18 10.32 6.96
CA ARG A 155 -4.92 10.94 6.54
C ARG A 155 -4.69 10.84 5.03
N LEU A 156 -5.10 9.73 4.41
CA LEU A 156 -4.99 9.57 2.97
C LEU A 156 -5.99 10.44 2.22
N ILE A 157 -7.21 10.62 2.72
CA ILE A 157 -8.21 11.52 2.13
C ILE A 157 -7.69 12.96 2.11
N ASP A 158 -7.07 13.40 3.19
CA ASP A 158 -6.50 14.74 3.34
C ASP A 158 -5.17 14.95 2.60
N PHE A 159 -4.58 13.91 2.04
CA PHE A 159 -3.30 14.00 1.35
C PHE A 159 -3.45 14.60 -0.04
N ASP A 160 -2.84 15.77 -0.28
CA ASP A 160 -2.92 16.51 -1.56
C ASP A 160 -2.02 15.94 -2.68
N GLY A 161 -1.19 14.95 -2.39
CA GLY A 161 -0.27 14.34 -3.34
C GLY A 161 -0.90 13.23 -4.16
N THR A 162 -0.08 12.60 -4.98
CA THR A 162 -0.42 11.39 -5.75
C THR A 162 -0.27 10.16 -4.85
N LEU A 163 -1.23 9.25 -4.91
CA LEU A 163 -1.24 8.00 -4.15
C LEU A 163 -1.15 6.79 -5.10
N LEU A 164 -0.20 5.89 -4.85
CA LEU A 164 -0.18 4.55 -5.43
C LEU A 164 -0.34 3.54 -4.29
N LEU A 165 -1.45 2.80 -4.31
CA LEU A 165 -1.85 1.91 -3.23
C LEU A 165 -1.97 0.47 -3.72
N VAL A 166 -1.24 -0.45 -3.12
CA VAL A 166 -1.53 -1.89 -3.21
C VAL A 166 -2.25 -2.29 -1.93
N SER A 167 -3.44 -2.84 -2.05
CA SER A 167 -4.18 -3.41 -0.92
C SER A 167 -5.09 -4.53 -1.38
N HIS A 168 -5.40 -5.44 -0.47
CA HIS A 168 -6.44 -6.45 -0.63
C HIS A 168 -7.74 -6.07 0.09
N ASP A 169 -7.74 -5.01 0.87
CA ASP A 169 -8.92 -4.49 1.54
C ASP A 169 -9.76 -3.65 0.57
N ARG A 170 -10.91 -4.21 0.18
CA ARG A 170 -11.80 -3.60 -0.81
C ARG A 170 -12.46 -2.32 -0.32
N ALA A 171 -12.88 -2.30 0.94
CA ALA A 171 -13.51 -1.14 1.55
C ALA A 171 -12.53 0.02 1.66
N PHE A 172 -11.31 -0.27 2.09
CA PHE A 172 -10.22 0.69 2.15
C PHE A 172 -9.89 1.28 0.77
N ILE A 173 -9.81 0.42 -0.27
CA ILE A 173 -9.62 0.87 -1.65
C ILE A 173 -10.73 1.82 -2.07
N ASP A 174 -12.01 1.44 -1.87
CA ASP A 174 -13.16 2.25 -2.27
C ASP A 174 -13.18 3.63 -1.58
N ASN A 175 -12.68 3.72 -0.35
CA ASN A 175 -12.65 4.97 0.41
C ASN A 175 -11.55 5.93 -0.04
N VAL A 176 -10.41 5.42 -0.56
CA VAL A 176 -9.21 6.25 -0.74
C VAL A 176 -8.75 6.41 -2.19
N VAL A 177 -9.20 5.57 -3.15
CA VAL A 177 -8.76 5.67 -4.54
C VAL A 177 -9.86 6.16 -5.49
N THR A 178 -9.45 6.71 -6.62
CA THR A 178 -10.34 7.17 -7.69
C THR A 178 -10.15 6.42 -9.00
N GLN A 179 -9.11 5.59 -9.08
CA GLN A 179 -8.79 4.77 -10.25
C GLN A 179 -8.22 3.44 -9.79
N LEU A 180 -8.40 2.40 -10.62
CA LEU A 180 -7.80 1.09 -10.40
C LEU A 180 -6.93 0.69 -11.57
N TRP A 181 -5.81 0.05 -11.27
CA TRP A 181 -5.04 -0.76 -12.19
C TRP A 181 -5.24 -2.23 -11.81
N VAL A 182 -5.94 -2.95 -12.68
CA VAL A 182 -6.34 -4.34 -12.43
C VAL A 182 -5.43 -5.28 -13.19
N PHE A 183 -4.71 -6.10 -12.46
CA PHE A 183 -3.82 -7.12 -13.00
C PHE A 183 -4.59 -8.42 -13.21
N ASP A 184 -4.64 -8.92 -14.44
CA ASP A 184 -5.35 -10.15 -14.80
C ASP A 184 -4.54 -11.43 -14.58
N GLY A 185 -3.24 -11.29 -14.27
CA GLY A 185 -2.30 -12.40 -14.10
C GLY A 185 -1.63 -12.90 -15.37
N SER A 186 -1.98 -12.38 -16.53
CA SER A 186 -1.30 -12.68 -17.81
C SER A 186 -0.19 -11.69 -18.15
N GLY A 187 -0.03 -10.65 -17.33
CA GLY A 187 0.85 -9.51 -17.56
C GLY A 187 0.13 -8.30 -18.16
N HIS A 188 -1.16 -8.42 -18.46
CA HIS A 188 -2.00 -7.30 -18.88
C HIS A 188 -2.57 -6.56 -17.67
N ILE A 189 -2.66 -5.23 -17.78
CA ILE A 189 -3.18 -4.33 -16.76
C ILE A 189 -4.28 -3.49 -17.39
N ASP A 190 -5.48 -3.58 -16.82
CA ASP A 190 -6.63 -2.78 -17.22
C ASP A 190 -6.75 -1.55 -16.30
N GLU A 191 -6.99 -0.39 -16.90
CA GLU A 191 -7.25 0.86 -16.16
C GLU A 191 -8.76 1.08 -16.04
N HIS A 192 -9.21 1.34 -14.81
CA HIS A 192 -10.62 1.64 -14.53
C HIS A 192 -10.74 2.93 -13.71
N VAL A 193 -11.69 3.76 -14.08
CA VAL A 193 -12.10 4.93 -13.29
C VAL A 193 -13.12 4.46 -12.25
N GLY A 194 -12.91 4.87 -11.00
CA GLY A 194 -13.72 4.49 -9.85
C GLY A 194 -12.97 3.55 -8.89
N GLY A 195 -13.67 3.15 -7.83
CA GLY A 195 -13.18 2.23 -6.82
C GLY A 195 -13.36 0.75 -7.20
N TYR A 196 -13.11 -0.12 -6.22
CA TYR A 196 -13.24 -1.57 -6.40
C TYR A 196 -14.70 -2.00 -6.65
N SER A 197 -15.65 -1.40 -5.96
CA SER A 197 -17.07 -1.69 -6.12
C SER A 197 -17.58 -1.32 -7.51
N ASP A 198 -17.19 -0.14 -8.04
CA ASP A 198 -17.53 0.29 -9.41
C ASP A 198 -16.99 -0.68 -10.47
N TRP A 199 -15.72 -1.08 -10.31
CA TRP A 199 -15.09 -2.06 -11.20
C TRP A 199 -15.81 -3.41 -11.14
N HIS A 200 -16.11 -3.88 -9.92
CA HIS A 200 -16.78 -5.17 -9.69
C HIS A 200 -18.18 -5.23 -10.32
N GLU A 201 -18.97 -4.18 -10.20
CA GLU A 201 -20.30 -4.08 -10.78
C GLU A 201 -20.25 -4.08 -12.33
N ARG A 202 -19.33 -3.29 -12.92
CA ARG A 202 -19.20 -3.16 -14.37
C ARG A 202 -18.66 -4.42 -15.04
N THR A 203 -17.78 -5.16 -14.39
CA THR A 203 -17.14 -6.35 -14.98
C THR A 203 -17.78 -7.66 -14.55
N GLY A 204 -18.80 -7.63 -13.68
CA GLY A 204 -19.47 -8.80 -13.13
C GLY A 204 -18.58 -9.64 -12.23
N GLY A 205 -17.62 -9.00 -11.53
CA GLY A 205 -16.71 -9.55 -10.55
C GLY A 205 -16.22 -10.95 -10.85
N HIS A 206 -14.98 -11.13 -11.15
CA HIS A 206 -14.28 -12.43 -11.06
C HIS A 206 -14.76 -13.66 -11.83
N LYS A 207 -15.35 -13.58 -12.98
CA LYS A 207 -15.46 -14.80 -13.82
C LYS A 207 -14.10 -15.26 -14.38
N LYS A 208 -13.06 -14.42 -14.41
CA LYS A 208 -11.73 -14.78 -14.95
C LYS A 208 -10.67 -15.11 -13.88
N ALA A 209 -10.68 -14.48 -12.73
CA ALA A 209 -9.65 -14.72 -11.70
C ALA A 209 -9.83 -16.06 -10.96
N GLN A 210 -11.05 -16.56 -10.80
CA GLN A 210 -11.29 -17.86 -10.15
C GLN A 210 -10.92 -19.08 -11.00
N LYS A 211 -10.65 -18.91 -12.30
CA LYS A 211 -10.22 -20.03 -13.15
C LYS A 211 -8.74 -20.36 -13.00
N ALA A 212 -7.96 -19.53 -12.30
CA ALA A 212 -6.54 -19.75 -12.02
C ALA A 212 -6.26 -20.42 -10.66
N GLU A 213 -7.24 -20.56 -9.77
CA GLU A 213 -7.06 -21.11 -8.42
C GLU A 213 -7.58 -22.54 -8.21
N ALA A 214 -7.96 -23.26 -9.26
CA ALA A 214 -8.36 -24.67 -9.12
C ALA A 214 -7.17 -25.61 -9.39
N PRO A 215 -6.46 -26.13 -8.36
CA PRO A 215 -5.56 -27.25 -8.56
C PRO A 215 -6.41 -28.51 -8.81
N GLY A 216 -6.17 -29.17 -9.94
CA GLY A 216 -6.86 -30.37 -10.34
C GLY A 216 -6.81 -31.46 -9.27
N GLN A 217 -7.94 -31.77 -8.68
CA GLN A 217 -8.13 -33.03 -7.98
C GLN A 217 -8.20 -34.14 -9.02
N LYS A 218 -7.11 -34.90 -9.14
CA LYS A 218 -7.11 -36.18 -9.83
C LYS A 218 -7.97 -37.15 -9.03
N SER A 219 -9.12 -37.53 -9.56
CA SER A 219 -9.91 -38.65 -9.10
C SER A 219 -9.10 -39.94 -9.21
N ALA A 220 -8.91 -40.60 -8.09
CA ALA A 220 -8.33 -41.93 -8.04
C ALA A 220 -9.40 -42.92 -8.52
N ASP A 221 -9.14 -43.57 -9.65
CA ASP A 221 -9.92 -44.69 -10.16
C ASP A 221 -9.80 -45.90 -9.24
N LYS A 222 -10.94 -46.36 -8.80
CA LYS A 222 -11.12 -47.66 -8.11
C LYS A 222 -10.99 -48.76 -9.13
N LYS A 223 -10.03 -49.66 -8.89
CA LYS A 223 -9.93 -50.97 -9.55
C LYS A 223 -10.99 -51.91 -8.98
N PRO A 224 -11.73 -52.69 -9.77
CA PRO A 224 -12.61 -53.72 -9.24
C PRO A 224 -11.79 -55.00 -8.93
N GLU A 225 -12.04 -55.55 -7.75
CA GLU A 225 -11.66 -56.91 -7.36
C GLU A 225 -12.46 -57.94 -8.14
N ALA A 226 -11.76 -58.95 -8.65
CA ALA A 226 -12.36 -60.21 -9.12
C ALA A 226 -12.06 -61.33 -8.13
N GLN A 227 -13.08 -61.94 -7.64
CA GLN A 227 -13.08 -63.29 -7.03
C GLN A 227 -13.38 -64.32 -8.13
N PRO A 228 -13.13 -65.58 -7.93
CA PRO A 228 -13.08 -66.43 -6.73
C PRO A 228 -11.74 -67.02 -6.40
#